data_4876f03f179d352fb317dbe874445970
#
_entry.id   4876f03f179d352fb317dbe874445970
#
_cell.length_a   1.000
_cell.length_b   1.000
_cell.length_c   1.000
_cell.angle_alpha   90.00
_cell.angle_beta   90.00
_cell.angle_gamma   90.00
#
_symmetry.space_group_name_H-M   'P 1'
#
loop_
_entity.id
_entity.type
_entity.pdbx_description
1 polymer ?
#
loop_
_entity_poly.entity_id
_entity_poly.type
_entity_poly.pdbx_seq_one_letter_code
_entity_poly.pdbx_strand_id
1 'polypeptide(L)'
;MAEKRDNVAVKYKDNVFCMLYRDKKNLLELYNALNNSNYINVNDLKVTTLNGGSYMKYKNDASFLLSMNLYMFEQQSSRNNNMALRFLHYVSDVFRELFSNDMLHRRSMIKIPVPHFVTFYNGLEKWVDEEAEIKLSDMYEIPVDNPQLELKVRVININKDADILSKCKTLRDYMTFVNKVRYKTAAEREDVKLAVLEAMDECIEENILVDFFEQHREEVVEVSIYDYDEEKVRKTLVDEAVEEIVGKAVEEAIRENRQLNMINLIIKKVKKEKTL
;
A
#
# COMPACT_ATOMS: atom_id res chain seq x y z
N MET A 1 -14.06 6.43 29.27
CA MET A 1 -13.16 7.25 28.40
C MET A 1 -12.32 6.41 27.43
N ALA A 2 -12.04 5.13 27.69
CA ALA A 2 -11.30 4.23 26.79
C ALA A 2 -12.11 3.83 25.54
N GLU A 3 -13.40 3.53 25.65
CA GLU A 3 -14.26 3.14 24.53
C GLU A 3 -14.42 4.20 23.44
N LYS A 4 -14.31 5.52 23.79
CA LYS A 4 -14.37 6.59 22.80
C LYS A 4 -13.09 6.72 21.97
N ARG A 5 -11.92 6.32 22.53
CA ARG A 5 -10.65 6.36 21.79
C ARG A 5 -10.54 5.22 20.78
N ASP A 6 -11.03 4.03 21.09
CA ASP A 6 -11.01 2.89 20.18
C ASP A 6 -11.95 3.08 18.96
N ASN A 7 -13.12 3.71 19.16
CA ASN A 7 -14.04 4.06 18.06
C ASN A 7 -13.51 5.19 17.14
N VAL A 8 -12.70 6.10 17.69
CA VAL A 8 -12.05 7.15 16.91
C VAL A 8 -10.93 6.56 16.05
N ALA A 9 -10.07 5.71 16.64
CA ALA A 9 -8.97 5.06 15.91
C ALA A 9 -9.43 4.16 14.75
N VAL A 10 -10.62 3.56 14.84
CA VAL A 10 -11.19 2.73 13.75
C VAL A 10 -11.69 3.58 12.57
N LYS A 11 -12.16 4.81 12.81
CA LYS A 11 -12.64 5.72 11.75
C LYS A 11 -11.50 6.30 10.88
N TYR A 12 -10.32 6.50 11.45
CA TYR A 12 -9.18 7.15 10.77
C TYR A 12 -8.31 6.21 9.92
N LYS A 13 -8.70 4.96 9.75
CA LYS A 13 -7.98 4.01 8.87
C LYS A 13 -8.42 4.04 7.40
N ASP A 14 -9.41 4.84 7.07
CA ASP A 14 -9.90 4.99 5.70
C ASP A 14 -9.27 6.23 5.07
N ASN A 15 -8.41 6.04 4.08
CA ASN A 15 -7.86 7.14 3.30
C ASN A 15 -8.85 7.60 2.21
N VAL A 16 -8.53 8.70 1.52
CA VAL A 16 -9.37 9.26 0.44
C VAL A 16 -9.64 8.24 -0.67
N PHE A 17 -8.67 7.37 -0.96
CA PHE A 17 -8.84 6.27 -1.92
C PHE A 17 -9.97 5.33 -1.50
N CYS A 18 -9.95 4.87 -0.23
CA CYS A 18 -11.01 4.01 0.31
C CYS A 18 -12.39 4.69 0.24
N MET A 19 -12.45 5.99 0.55
CA MET A 19 -13.70 6.74 0.52
C MET A 19 -14.27 6.81 -0.90
N LEU A 20 -13.45 7.13 -1.90
CA LEU A 20 -13.84 7.19 -3.31
C LEU A 20 -14.34 5.84 -3.83
N TYR A 21 -13.66 4.75 -3.46
CA TYR A 21 -13.97 3.41 -3.95
C TYR A 21 -14.99 2.64 -3.09
N ARG A 22 -15.66 3.29 -2.15
CA ARG A 22 -16.95 2.82 -1.58
C ARG A 22 -18.11 2.94 -2.59
N ASP A 23 -18.01 3.88 -3.52
CA ASP A 23 -19.01 4.02 -4.58
C ASP A 23 -18.81 2.93 -5.65
N LYS A 24 -19.88 2.16 -5.89
CA LYS A 24 -19.88 1.09 -6.90
C LYS A 24 -19.63 1.58 -8.32
N LYS A 25 -19.98 2.83 -8.66
CA LYS A 25 -19.69 3.41 -9.97
C LYS A 25 -18.21 3.59 -10.17
N ASN A 26 -17.51 4.11 -9.15
CA ASN A 26 -16.07 4.29 -9.16
C ASN A 26 -15.34 2.94 -9.21
N LEU A 27 -15.82 1.93 -8.45
CA LEU A 27 -15.29 0.56 -8.54
C LEU A 27 -15.47 -0.03 -9.93
N LEU A 28 -16.63 0.17 -10.56
CA LEU A 28 -16.90 -0.34 -11.90
C LEU A 28 -16.06 0.37 -12.97
N GLU A 29 -15.84 1.68 -12.83
CA GLU A 29 -14.95 2.44 -13.70
C GLU A 29 -13.51 1.90 -13.62
N LEU A 30 -13.00 1.68 -12.40
CA LEU A 30 -11.67 1.13 -12.17
C LEU A 30 -11.53 -0.30 -12.73
N TYR A 31 -12.55 -1.13 -12.53
CA TYR A 31 -12.60 -2.47 -13.12
C TYR A 31 -12.51 -2.41 -14.65
N ASN A 32 -13.31 -1.54 -15.28
CA ASN A 32 -13.30 -1.38 -16.73
C ASN A 32 -11.94 -0.91 -17.26
N ALA A 33 -11.32 0.03 -16.56
CA ALA A 33 -9.99 0.53 -16.90
C ALA A 33 -8.90 -0.57 -16.82
N LEU A 34 -8.93 -1.40 -15.78
CA LEU A 34 -7.97 -2.49 -15.57
C LEU A 34 -8.11 -3.61 -16.61
N ASN A 35 -9.33 -3.89 -17.04
CA ASN A 35 -9.64 -5.04 -17.90
C ASN A 35 -9.95 -4.66 -19.35
N ASN A 36 -9.84 -3.37 -19.73
CA ASN A 36 -10.25 -2.86 -21.04
C ASN A 36 -11.68 -3.31 -21.39
N SER A 37 -12.59 -3.27 -20.41
CA SER A 37 -13.98 -3.69 -20.52
C SER A 37 -14.93 -2.49 -20.45
N ASN A 38 -16.23 -2.72 -20.67
CA ASN A 38 -17.24 -1.66 -20.66
C ASN A 38 -18.54 -2.17 -19.98
N TYR A 39 -18.43 -2.59 -18.73
CA TYR A 39 -19.60 -2.92 -17.92
C TYR A 39 -20.28 -1.63 -17.48
N ILE A 40 -21.62 -1.62 -17.51
CA ILE A 40 -22.44 -0.43 -17.19
C ILE A 40 -23.37 -0.67 -15.99
N ASN A 41 -23.67 -1.93 -15.66
CA ASN A 41 -24.63 -2.23 -14.60
C ASN A 41 -23.90 -2.40 -13.24
N VAL A 42 -23.96 -1.35 -12.42
CA VAL A 42 -23.36 -1.33 -11.07
C VAL A 42 -24.00 -2.34 -10.10
N ASN A 43 -25.22 -2.85 -10.40
CA ASN A 43 -25.90 -3.80 -9.52
C ASN A 43 -25.29 -5.20 -9.62
N ASP A 44 -24.57 -5.52 -10.69
CA ASP A 44 -23.86 -6.80 -10.84
C ASP A 44 -22.63 -6.86 -9.92
N LEU A 45 -22.22 -5.72 -9.35
CA LEU A 45 -21.07 -5.61 -8.46
C LEU A 45 -21.49 -5.81 -7.00
N LYS A 46 -20.91 -6.82 -6.34
CA LYS A 46 -21.07 -7.08 -4.91
C LYS A 46 -19.81 -6.67 -4.16
N VAL A 47 -19.92 -5.64 -3.32
CA VAL A 47 -18.81 -5.20 -2.45
C VAL A 47 -18.53 -6.25 -1.38
N THR A 48 -17.24 -6.56 -1.20
CA THR A 48 -16.72 -7.53 -0.23
C THR A 48 -15.59 -6.93 0.61
N THR A 49 -15.49 -5.59 0.66
CA THR A 49 -14.46 -4.87 1.42
C THR A 49 -14.52 -5.24 2.90
N LEU A 50 -13.38 -5.63 3.46
CA LEU A 50 -13.23 -6.01 4.87
C LEU A 50 -13.18 -4.75 5.74
N ASN A 51 -14.15 -4.58 6.63
CA ASN A 51 -14.27 -3.39 7.49
C ASN A 51 -13.62 -3.54 8.88
N GLY A 52 -12.87 -4.62 9.13
CA GLY A 52 -12.19 -4.84 10.40
C GLY A 52 -13.16 -5.06 11.57
N GLY A 53 -14.08 -6.01 11.46
CA GLY A 53 -15.00 -6.43 12.57
C GLY A 53 -14.25 -7.20 13.67
N SER A 54 -14.95 -7.49 14.79
CA SER A 54 -14.39 -8.14 16.00
C SER A 54 -13.63 -9.45 15.77
N TYR A 55 -13.82 -10.10 14.64
CA TYR A 55 -13.19 -11.37 14.29
C TYR A 55 -12.16 -11.25 13.14
N MET A 56 -12.06 -10.10 12.46
CA MET A 56 -11.12 -9.87 11.37
C MET A 56 -10.00 -8.94 11.82
N LYS A 57 -8.77 -9.44 11.80
CA LYS A 57 -7.56 -8.67 12.17
C LYS A 57 -7.11 -7.71 11.07
N TYR A 58 -7.59 -7.91 9.85
CA TYR A 58 -7.08 -7.22 8.67
C TYR A 58 -8.21 -6.49 7.95
N LYS A 59 -7.89 -5.32 7.43
CA LYS A 59 -8.73 -4.48 6.60
C LYS A 59 -8.04 -4.31 5.27
N ASN A 60 -8.78 -4.39 4.17
CA ASN A 60 -8.31 -4.04 2.84
C ASN A 60 -9.00 -2.76 2.35
N ASP A 61 -8.36 -2.04 1.44
CA ASP A 61 -8.86 -0.74 0.98
C ASP A 61 -10.17 -0.87 0.20
N ALA A 62 -10.20 -1.74 -0.80
CA ALA A 62 -11.43 -2.05 -1.52
C ALA A 62 -11.42 -3.47 -2.06
N SER A 63 -12.56 -4.17 -2.00
CA SER A 63 -12.75 -5.43 -2.70
C SER A 63 -14.20 -5.63 -3.15
N PHE A 64 -14.37 -6.34 -4.25
CA PHE A 64 -15.68 -6.63 -4.82
C PHE A 64 -15.69 -7.87 -5.70
N LEU A 65 -16.89 -8.42 -5.88
CA LEU A 65 -17.18 -9.50 -6.81
C LEU A 65 -17.90 -8.96 -8.04
N LEU A 66 -17.43 -9.34 -9.22
CA LEU A 66 -18.10 -9.11 -10.50
C LEU A 66 -17.90 -10.31 -11.41
N SER A 67 -19.01 -10.92 -11.91
CA SER A 67 -18.97 -12.05 -12.83
C SER A 67 -18.03 -13.18 -12.39
N MET A 68 -18.08 -13.58 -11.10
CA MET A 68 -17.22 -14.60 -10.49
C MET A 68 -15.71 -14.25 -10.47
N ASN A 69 -15.37 -12.99 -10.58
CA ASN A 69 -14.04 -12.46 -10.29
C ASN A 69 -14.09 -11.68 -8.98
N LEU A 70 -13.13 -11.94 -8.08
CA LEU A 70 -12.93 -11.20 -6.82
C LEU A 70 -11.75 -10.28 -7.01
N TYR A 71 -12.00 -8.97 -7.10
CA TYR A 71 -10.95 -7.97 -7.14
C TYR A 71 -10.68 -7.44 -5.73
N MET A 72 -9.40 -7.35 -5.40
CA MET A 72 -8.92 -6.79 -4.13
C MET A 72 -7.87 -5.73 -4.43
N PHE A 73 -8.14 -4.52 -3.99
CA PHE A 73 -7.31 -3.34 -4.22
C PHE A 73 -6.69 -2.85 -2.92
N GLU A 74 -5.45 -2.39 -3.00
CA GLU A 74 -4.74 -1.66 -1.96
C GLU A 74 -4.06 -0.44 -2.55
N GLN A 75 -4.11 0.68 -1.86
CA GLN A 75 -3.31 1.86 -2.16
C GLN A 75 -2.11 1.91 -1.20
N GLN A 76 -0.92 2.20 -1.71
CA GLN A 76 0.31 2.28 -0.92
C GLN A 76 1.08 3.56 -1.24
N SER A 77 1.35 4.39 -0.22
CA SER A 77 2.21 5.57 -0.31
C SER A 77 3.69 5.26 -0.04
N SER A 78 3.99 4.07 0.44
CA SER A 78 5.35 3.59 0.68
C SER A 78 5.58 2.22 0.07
N ARG A 79 6.85 1.90 -0.22
CA ARG A 79 7.24 0.57 -0.68
C ARG A 79 6.89 -0.49 0.35
N ASN A 80 6.22 -1.55 -0.09
CA ASN A 80 5.86 -2.68 0.76
C ASN A 80 6.03 -4.00 0.02
N ASN A 81 7.13 -4.70 0.29
CA ASN A 81 7.42 -5.98 -0.33
C ASN A 81 6.57 -7.15 0.22
N ASN A 82 5.80 -6.92 1.29
CA ASN A 82 4.98 -7.95 1.94
C ASN A 82 3.53 -8.00 1.39
N MET A 83 3.26 -7.35 0.28
CA MET A 83 1.90 -7.25 -0.27
C MET A 83 1.30 -8.62 -0.61
N ALA A 84 2.10 -9.57 -1.12
CA ALA A 84 1.60 -10.91 -1.43
C ALA A 84 1.10 -11.64 -0.17
N LEU A 85 1.81 -11.55 0.94
CA LEU A 85 1.39 -12.14 2.21
C LEU A 85 0.16 -11.42 2.79
N ARG A 86 0.09 -10.09 2.68
CA ARG A 86 -1.10 -9.32 3.11
C ARG A 86 -2.34 -9.76 2.35
N PHE A 87 -2.27 -9.84 1.02
CA PHE A 87 -3.41 -10.29 0.20
C PHE A 87 -3.80 -11.74 0.46
N LEU A 88 -2.86 -12.62 0.81
CA LEU A 88 -3.17 -13.98 1.23
C LEU A 88 -4.08 -13.98 2.48
N HIS A 89 -3.78 -13.13 3.46
CA HIS A 89 -4.64 -12.96 4.64
C HIS A 89 -6.02 -12.40 4.26
N TYR A 90 -6.06 -11.35 3.45
CA TYR A 90 -7.33 -10.72 3.04
C TYR A 90 -8.24 -11.68 2.26
N VAL A 91 -7.71 -12.38 1.26
CA VAL A 91 -8.51 -13.32 0.48
C VAL A 91 -9.00 -14.50 1.33
N SER A 92 -8.20 -14.95 2.29
CA SER A 92 -8.61 -15.97 3.25
C SER A 92 -9.80 -15.52 4.08
N ASP A 93 -9.80 -14.27 4.56
CA ASP A 93 -10.89 -13.72 5.34
C ASP A 93 -12.16 -13.51 4.49
N VAL A 94 -12.04 -12.99 3.27
CA VAL A 94 -13.17 -12.88 2.33
C VAL A 94 -13.76 -14.26 2.00
N PHE A 95 -12.93 -15.28 1.80
CA PHE A 95 -13.43 -16.63 1.53
C PHE A 95 -14.11 -17.24 2.76
N ARG A 96 -13.68 -16.93 4.00
CA ARG A 96 -14.41 -17.36 5.21
C ARG A 96 -15.78 -16.71 5.34
N GLU A 97 -15.95 -15.47 4.88
CA GLU A 97 -17.26 -14.82 4.83
C GLU A 97 -18.17 -15.41 3.74
N LEU A 98 -17.60 -15.70 2.57
CA LEU A 98 -18.37 -16.23 1.43
C LEU A 98 -18.75 -17.70 1.60
N PHE A 99 -17.93 -18.50 2.27
CA PHE A 99 -18.05 -19.95 2.36
C PHE A 99 -18.02 -20.41 3.82
N SER A 100 -19.18 -20.83 4.33
CA SER A 100 -19.28 -21.36 5.69
C SER A 100 -18.50 -22.67 5.87
N ASN A 101 -18.10 -22.99 7.11
CA ASN A 101 -17.42 -24.24 7.41
C ASN A 101 -18.20 -25.48 6.95
N ASP A 102 -19.54 -25.47 7.08
CA ASP A 102 -20.39 -26.59 6.64
C ASP A 102 -20.29 -26.86 5.12
N MET A 103 -20.05 -25.80 4.33
CA MET A 103 -19.84 -25.96 2.89
C MET A 103 -18.55 -26.70 2.57
N LEU A 104 -17.49 -26.53 3.38
CA LEU A 104 -16.20 -27.16 3.16
C LEU A 104 -16.24 -28.69 3.38
N HIS A 105 -17.21 -29.19 4.14
CA HIS A 105 -17.39 -30.63 4.42
C HIS A 105 -18.29 -31.34 3.39
N ARG A 106 -18.79 -30.63 2.37
CA ARG A 106 -19.60 -31.24 1.30
C ARG A 106 -18.72 -32.11 0.39
N ARG A 107 -19.32 -33.18 -0.15
CA ARG A 107 -18.64 -34.02 -1.14
C ARG A 107 -18.47 -33.35 -2.51
N SER A 108 -19.36 -32.41 -2.85
CA SER A 108 -19.33 -31.69 -4.11
C SER A 108 -18.29 -30.55 -4.05
N MET A 109 -17.52 -30.37 -5.13
CA MET A 109 -16.57 -29.28 -5.25
C MET A 109 -17.29 -27.93 -5.20
N ILE A 110 -16.81 -27.02 -4.33
CA ILE A 110 -17.27 -25.64 -4.29
C ILE A 110 -16.56 -24.86 -5.39
N LYS A 111 -17.32 -24.10 -6.17
CA LYS A 111 -16.75 -23.14 -7.12
C LYS A 111 -16.52 -21.81 -6.40
N ILE A 112 -15.30 -21.33 -6.46
CA ILE A 112 -14.89 -20.05 -5.85
C ILE A 112 -14.63 -19.01 -6.94
N PRO A 113 -14.79 -17.71 -6.66
CA PRO A 113 -14.43 -16.67 -7.60
C PRO A 113 -12.91 -16.63 -7.81
N VAL A 114 -12.50 -16.19 -9.00
CA VAL A 114 -11.08 -16.02 -9.33
C VAL A 114 -10.57 -14.76 -8.63
N PRO A 115 -9.57 -14.84 -7.75
CA PRO A 115 -9.03 -13.66 -7.07
C PRO A 115 -8.03 -12.91 -7.95
N HIS A 116 -8.11 -11.58 -7.92
CA HIS A 116 -7.20 -10.65 -8.57
C HIS A 116 -6.69 -9.64 -7.54
N PHE A 117 -5.39 -9.49 -7.43
CA PHE A 117 -4.74 -8.64 -6.44
C PHE A 117 -4.00 -7.50 -7.11
N VAL A 118 -4.37 -6.27 -6.78
CA VAL A 118 -3.78 -5.06 -7.38
C VAL A 118 -3.40 -4.07 -6.28
N THR A 119 -2.16 -3.61 -6.32
CA THR A 119 -1.67 -2.51 -5.49
C THR A 119 -1.45 -1.29 -6.36
N PHE A 120 -2.08 -0.17 -6.00
CA PHE A 120 -1.83 1.13 -6.59
C PHE A 120 -0.79 1.86 -5.77
N TYR A 121 0.38 2.07 -6.36
CA TYR A 121 1.47 2.76 -5.70
C TYR A 121 1.53 4.23 -6.11
N ASN A 122 1.44 5.12 -5.13
CA ASN A 122 1.58 6.55 -5.33
C ASN A 122 2.71 7.19 -4.51
N GLY A 123 3.59 6.40 -3.89
CA GLY A 123 4.70 6.90 -3.10
C GLY A 123 5.73 7.67 -3.92
N LEU A 124 6.53 8.52 -3.26
CA LEU A 124 7.60 9.29 -3.89
C LEU A 124 8.91 8.51 -4.03
N GLU A 125 9.08 7.48 -3.23
CA GLU A 125 10.23 6.58 -3.29
C GLU A 125 10.17 5.71 -4.56
N LYS A 126 11.32 5.48 -5.20
CA LYS A 126 11.36 4.61 -6.37
C LYS A 126 11.17 3.16 -5.96
N TRP A 127 10.06 2.56 -6.38
CA TRP A 127 9.75 1.14 -6.15
C TRP A 127 9.60 0.37 -7.45
N VAL A 128 8.66 0.77 -8.30
CA VAL A 128 8.43 0.21 -9.64
C VAL A 128 8.39 1.35 -10.65
N ASP A 129 8.81 1.10 -11.89
CA ASP A 129 8.78 2.15 -12.92
C ASP A 129 7.34 2.44 -13.35
N GLU A 130 6.64 1.48 -13.97
CA GLU A 130 5.23 1.60 -14.36
C GLU A 130 4.40 0.50 -13.71
N GLU A 131 4.81 -0.76 -13.90
CA GLU A 131 4.12 -1.94 -13.39
C GLU A 131 5.12 -3.04 -13.02
N ALA A 132 4.80 -3.81 -11.97
CA ALA A 132 5.56 -4.98 -11.56
C ALA A 132 4.63 -6.08 -11.03
N GLU A 133 5.12 -7.32 -11.00
CA GLU A 133 4.50 -8.45 -10.33
C GLU A 133 5.32 -8.82 -9.09
N ILE A 134 4.66 -8.89 -7.94
CA ILE A 134 5.24 -9.42 -6.68
C ILE A 134 4.63 -10.79 -6.45
N LYS A 135 5.48 -11.77 -6.11
CA LYS A 135 5.06 -13.16 -5.86
C LYS A 135 5.21 -13.53 -4.39
N LEU A 136 4.32 -14.36 -3.91
CA LEU A 136 4.44 -14.94 -2.57
C LEU A 136 5.70 -15.80 -2.45
N SER A 137 6.06 -16.51 -3.51
CA SER A 137 7.28 -17.34 -3.56
C SER A 137 8.57 -16.56 -3.42
N ASP A 138 8.58 -15.25 -3.77
CA ASP A 138 9.76 -14.38 -3.57
C ASP A 138 10.07 -14.15 -2.08
N MET A 139 9.12 -14.48 -1.18
CA MET A 139 9.25 -14.35 0.28
C MET A 139 9.70 -15.64 0.97
N TYR A 140 9.83 -16.75 0.24
CA TYR A 140 10.25 -18.02 0.84
C TYR A 140 11.75 -17.98 1.15
N GLU A 141 12.14 -18.41 2.36
CA GLU A 141 13.55 -18.48 2.77
C GLU A 141 14.36 -19.41 1.84
N ILE A 142 13.72 -20.46 1.32
CA ILE A 142 14.33 -21.40 0.38
C ILE A 142 13.63 -21.23 -0.96
N PRO A 143 14.34 -20.81 -2.02
CA PRO A 143 13.77 -20.72 -3.36
C PRO A 143 13.21 -22.04 -3.86
N VAL A 144 12.03 -22.01 -4.47
CA VAL A 144 11.32 -23.20 -4.99
C VAL A 144 10.83 -22.92 -6.40
N ASP A 145 11.18 -23.77 -7.37
CA ASP A 145 10.79 -23.60 -8.78
C ASP A 145 9.27 -23.74 -9.00
N ASN A 146 8.64 -24.67 -8.27
CA ASN A 146 7.21 -24.96 -8.37
C ASN A 146 6.56 -24.91 -6.98
N PRO A 147 6.24 -23.72 -6.45
CA PRO A 147 5.63 -23.58 -5.15
C PRO A 147 4.22 -24.19 -5.14
N GLN A 148 3.86 -24.91 -4.08
CA GLN A 148 2.51 -25.45 -3.91
C GLN A 148 1.50 -24.35 -3.54
N LEU A 149 1.96 -23.25 -2.99
CA LEU A 149 1.17 -22.05 -2.73
C LEU A 149 1.84 -20.87 -3.43
N GLU A 150 1.11 -20.27 -4.36
CA GLU A 150 1.53 -19.06 -5.06
C GLU A 150 0.41 -18.03 -5.09
N LEU A 151 0.78 -16.77 -4.89
CA LEU A 151 -0.09 -15.62 -5.03
C LEU A 151 0.71 -14.51 -5.73
N LYS A 152 0.13 -13.90 -6.74
CA LYS A 152 0.76 -12.86 -7.54
C LYS A 152 -0.01 -11.56 -7.37
N VAL A 153 0.71 -10.49 -7.07
CA VAL A 153 0.17 -9.15 -6.93
C VAL A 153 0.67 -8.26 -8.06
N ARG A 154 -0.25 -7.66 -8.77
CA ARG A 154 0.05 -6.63 -9.75
C ARG A 154 0.24 -5.30 -9.03
N VAL A 155 1.41 -4.69 -9.15
CA VAL A 155 1.72 -3.36 -8.59
C VAL A 155 1.74 -2.37 -9.74
N ILE A 156 0.90 -1.34 -9.68
CA ILE A 156 0.80 -0.28 -10.70
C ILE A 156 1.23 1.03 -10.06
N ASN A 157 2.26 1.66 -10.63
CA ASN A 157 2.69 2.99 -10.23
C ASN A 157 1.78 4.05 -10.88
N ILE A 158 1.02 4.75 -10.04
CA ILE A 158 0.04 5.75 -10.48
C ILE A 158 0.52 7.20 -10.34
N ASN A 159 1.82 7.43 -10.15
CA ASN A 159 2.34 8.78 -9.96
C ASN A 159 2.33 9.63 -11.25
N LYS A 160 2.72 9.06 -12.38
CA LYS A 160 2.81 9.77 -13.66
C LYS A 160 2.50 8.85 -14.81
N ASP A 161 1.77 9.38 -15.80
CA ASP A 161 1.61 8.83 -17.14
C ASP A 161 1.23 7.33 -17.20
N ALA A 162 0.75 6.77 -16.09
CA ALA A 162 0.26 5.41 -16.07
C ALA A 162 -0.95 5.29 -17.02
N ASP A 163 -0.93 4.31 -17.91
CA ASP A 163 -2.00 4.05 -18.89
C ASP A 163 -3.40 4.01 -18.23
N ILE A 164 -3.46 3.46 -17.01
CA ILE A 164 -4.71 3.38 -16.24
C ILE A 164 -5.31 4.75 -15.89
N LEU A 165 -4.49 5.80 -15.72
CA LEU A 165 -4.99 7.15 -15.43
C LEU A 165 -5.71 7.76 -16.63
N SER A 166 -5.33 7.37 -17.85
CA SER A 166 -6.04 7.80 -19.06
C SER A 166 -7.42 7.15 -19.18
N LYS A 167 -7.60 5.95 -18.61
CA LYS A 167 -8.80 5.11 -18.71
C LYS A 167 -9.74 5.24 -17.51
N CYS A 168 -9.24 5.67 -16.35
CA CYS A 168 -10.00 5.83 -15.11
C CYS A 168 -9.95 7.28 -14.65
N LYS A 169 -11.07 8.02 -14.89
CA LYS A 169 -11.17 9.44 -14.52
C LYS A 169 -11.06 9.61 -12.99
N THR A 170 -11.79 8.80 -12.22
CA THR A 170 -11.77 8.87 -10.75
C THR A 170 -10.37 8.69 -10.18
N LEU A 171 -9.58 7.74 -10.71
CA LEU A 171 -8.20 7.51 -10.26
C LEU A 171 -7.28 8.67 -10.63
N ARG A 172 -7.42 9.22 -11.84
CA ARG A 172 -6.68 10.41 -12.29
C ARG A 172 -7.01 11.63 -11.43
N ASP A 173 -8.29 11.86 -11.17
CA ASP A 173 -8.77 12.97 -10.36
C ASP A 173 -8.25 12.85 -8.91
N TYR A 174 -8.28 11.65 -8.34
CA TYR A 174 -7.65 11.35 -7.05
C TYR A 174 -6.14 11.71 -7.04
N MET A 175 -5.38 11.29 -8.06
CA MET A 175 -3.95 11.60 -8.13
C MET A 175 -3.69 13.09 -8.35
N THR A 176 -4.58 13.80 -9.04
CA THR A 176 -4.51 15.26 -9.17
C THR A 176 -4.62 15.94 -7.81
N PHE A 177 -5.61 15.55 -7.01
CA PHE A 177 -5.76 16.03 -5.64
C PHE A 177 -4.53 15.72 -4.77
N VAL A 178 -4.06 14.46 -4.75
CA VAL A 178 -2.87 14.06 -3.98
C VAL A 178 -1.63 14.88 -4.36
N ASN A 179 -1.42 15.11 -5.66
CA ASN A 179 -0.28 15.91 -6.14
C ASN A 179 -0.40 17.39 -5.75
N LYS A 180 -1.61 17.98 -5.76
CA LYS A 180 -1.83 19.34 -5.26
C LYS A 180 -1.51 19.46 -3.78
N VAL A 181 -1.98 18.52 -2.95
CA VAL A 181 -1.65 18.49 -1.51
C VAL A 181 -0.14 18.39 -1.31
N ARG A 182 0.54 17.47 -2.01
CA ARG A 182 2.00 17.30 -1.94
C ARG A 182 2.76 18.57 -2.33
N TYR A 183 2.34 19.22 -3.41
CA TYR A 183 2.97 20.46 -3.85
C TYR A 183 2.85 21.57 -2.80
N LYS A 184 1.68 21.71 -2.19
CA LYS A 184 1.41 22.74 -1.18
C LYS A 184 2.15 22.45 0.14
N THR A 185 2.25 21.18 0.55
CA THR A 185 3.00 20.80 1.77
C THR A 185 4.51 20.91 1.57
N ALA A 186 5.05 20.67 0.38
CA ALA A 186 6.46 20.84 0.07
C ALA A 186 6.91 22.32 0.00
N ALA A 187 6.00 23.26 -0.22
CA ALA A 187 6.27 24.70 -0.33
C ALA A 187 6.35 25.42 1.05
N GLU A 188 6.94 24.78 2.07
CA GLU A 188 7.20 25.33 3.41
C GLU A 188 5.95 25.62 4.28
N ARG A 189 4.83 24.99 4.01
CA ARG A 189 3.64 25.15 4.86
C ARG A 189 3.57 24.03 5.88
N GLU A 190 3.83 24.36 7.15
CA GLU A 190 3.64 23.43 8.29
C GLU A 190 2.16 23.04 8.49
N ASP A 191 1.22 23.77 7.90
CA ASP A 191 -0.22 23.54 8.07
C ASP A 191 -0.77 22.63 6.95
N VAL A 192 -0.70 21.32 7.20
CA VAL A 192 -1.26 20.28 6.32
C VAL A 192 -2.75 20.48 6.09
N LYS A 193 -3.49 20.93 7.13
CA LYS A 193 -4.94 21.17 7.02
C LYS A 193 -5.24 22.25 5.99
N LEU A 194 -4.48 23.35 6.01
CA LEU A 194 -4.66 24.44 5.04
C LEU A 194 -4.32 23.96 3.62
N ALA A 195 -3.24 23.21 3.46
CA ALA A 195 -2.83 22.65 2.17
C ALA A 195 -3.90 21.72 1.57
N VAL A 196 -4.53 20.88 2.39
CA VAL A 196 -5.63 19.99 1.97
C VAL A 196 -6.86 20.80 1.57
N LEU A 197 -7.25 21.80 2.37
CA LEU A 197 -8.40 22.67 2.07
C LEU A 197 -8.21 23.42 0.75
N GLU A 198 -7.06 24.06 0.56
CA GLU A 198 -6.73 24.77 -0.68
C GLU A 198 -6.69 23.83 -1.90
N ALA A 199 -6.15 22.62 -1.74
CA ALA A 199 -6.11 21.62 -2.80
C ALA A 199 -7.52 21.16 -3.21
N MET A 200 -8.44 21.00 -2.24
CA MET A 200 -9.85 20.70 -2.52
C MET A 200 -10.54 21.83 -3.25
N ASP A 201 -10.37 23.08 -2.78
CA ASP A 201 -11.00 24.25 -3.42
C ASP A 201 -10.54 24.39 -4.87
N GLU A 202 -9.25 24.25 -5.16
CA GLU A 202 -8.73 24.24 -6.52
C GLU A 202 -9.28 23.06 -7.35
N CYS A 203 -9.42 21.87 -6.77
CA CYS A 203 -10.04 20.75 -7.47
C CYS A 203 -11.51 21.04 -7.82
N ILE A 204 -12.26 21.65 -6.92
CA ILE A 204 -13.66 22.04 -7.17
C ILE A 204 -13.73 23.07 -8.30
N GLU A 205 -12.87 24.10 -8.28
CA GLU A 205 -12.79 25.12 -9.35
C GLU A 205 -12.45 24.51 -10.72
N GLU A 206 -11.62 23.46 -10.73
CA GLU A 206 -11.23 22.71 -11.92
C GLU A 206 -12.24 21.62 -12.33
N ASN A 207 -13.38 21.53 -11.65
CA ASN A 207 -14.41 20.50 -11.86
C ASN A 207 -13.90 19.06 -11.65
N ILE A 208 -13.06 18.88 -10.62
CA ILE A 208 -12.45 17.61 -10.21
C ILE A 208 -13.08 17.16 -8.89
N LEU A 209 -13.71 15.97 -8.86
CA LEU A 209 -14.32 15.33 -7.68
C LEU A 209 -15.28 16.27 -6.91
N VAL A 210 -16.00 17.19 -7.59
CA VAL A 210 -16.83 18.23 -6.97
C VAL A 210 -17.81 17.65 -5.97
N ASP A 211 -18.71 16.77 -6.42
CA ASP A 211 -19.75 16.18 -5.56
C ASP A 211 -19.15 15.44 -4.35
N PHE A 212 -18.00 14.81 -4.54
CA PHE A 212 -17.30 14.08 -3.49
C PHE A 212 -16.74 15.02 -2.42
N PHE A 213 -16.06 16.10 -2.82
CA PHE A 213 -15.50 17.07 -1.89
C PHE A 213 -16.57 17.89 -1.17
N GLU A 214 -17.67 18.24 -1.85
CA GLU A 214 -18.79 18.93 -1.22
C GLU A 214 -19.47 18.06 -0.14
N GLN A 215 -19.61 16.77 -0.39
CA GLN A 215 -20.26 15.83 0.54
C GLN A 215 -19.36 15.39 1.70
N HIS A 216 -18.04 15.30 1.49
CA HIS A 216 -17.09 14.68 2.42
C HIS A 216 -15.97 15.62 2.87
N ARG A 217 -16.14 16.95 2.76
CA ARG A 217 -15.10 17.94 2.99
C ARG A 217 -14.35 17.74 4.31
N GLU A 218 -15.08 17.63 5.43
CA GLU A 218 -14.48 17.49 6.76
C GLU A 218 -13.77 16.15 6.91
N GLU A 219 -14.36 15.07 6.42
CA GLU A 219 -13.81 13.72 6.49
C GLU A 219 -12.51 13.61 5.66
N VAL A 220 -12.47 14.21 4.46
CA VAL A 220 -11.27 14.27 3.61
C VAL A 220 -10.13 15.00 4.31
N VAL A 221 -10.42 16.12 4.98
CA VAL A 221 -9.40 16.87 5.74
C VAL A 221 -8.83 16.02 6.87
N GLU A 222 -9.69 15.37 7.66
CA GLU A 222 -9.27 14.54 8.79
C GLU A 222 -8.40 13.36 8.36
N VAL A 223 -8.84 12.60 7.35
CA VAL A 223 -8.08 11.44 6.87
C VAL A 223 -6.76 11.84 6.20
N SER A 224 -6.74 12.95 5.46
CA SER A 224 -5.53 13.42 4.78
C SER A 224 -4.46 13.90 5.77
N ILE A 225 -4.85 14.55 6.87
CA ILE A 225 -3.92 14.92 7.95
C ILE A 225 -3.34 13.66 8.60
N TYR A 226 -4.18 12.66 8.87
CA TYR A 226 -3.73 11.41 9.48
C TYR A 226 -2.74 10.65 8.58
N ASP A 227 -3.04 10.53 7.29
CA ASP A 227 -2.16 9.87 6.32
C ASP A 227 -0.80 10.58 6.22
N TYR A 228 -0.79 11.91 6.25
CA TYR A 228 0.44 12.70 6.24
C TYR A 228 1.28 12.48 7.49
N ASP A 229 0.67 12.48 8.67
CA ASP A 229 1.36 12.26 9.94
C ASP A 229 1.91 10.83 10.04
N GLU A 230 1.17 9.82 9.58
CA GLU A 230 1.64 8.43 9.54
C GLU A 230 2.82 8.26 8.58
N GLU A 231 2.78 8.89 7.41
CA GLU A 231 3.87 8.87 6.44
C GLU A 231 5.13 9.55 7.01
N LYS A 232 4.98 10.68 7.67
CA LYS A 232 6.07 11.42 8.34
C LYS A 232 6.71 10.58 9.45
N VAL A 233 5.91 9.98 10.35
CA VAL A 233 6.40 9.12 11.43
C VAL A 233 7.12 7.89 10.86
N ARG A 234 6.56 7.25 9.84
CA ARG A 234 7.20 6.10 9.18
C ARG A 234 8.55 6.47 8.57
N LYS A 235 8.63 7.63 7.88
CA LYS A 235 9.89 8.12 7.31
C LYS A 235 10.94 8.33 8.39
N THR A 236 10.58 9.00 9.49
CA THR A 236 11.48 9.21 10.62
C THR A 236 12.01 7.89 11.19
N LEU A 237 11.14 6.89 11.41
CA LEU A 237 11.55 5.58 11.91
C LEU A 237 12.47 4.82 10.94
N VAL A 238 12.26 4.97 9.63
CA VAL A 238 13.15 4.38 8.62
C VAL A 238 14.50 5.10 8.61
N ASP A 239 14.52 6.41 8.66
CA ASP A 239 15.76 7.21 8.69
C ASP A 239 16.58 6.87 9.95
N GLU A 240 15.97 6.79 11.13
CA GLU A 240 16.61 6.36 12.38
C GLU A 240 17.17 4.93 12.29
N ALA A 241 16.41 3.99 11.74
CA ALA A 241 16.89 2.62 11.55
C ALA A 241 18.07 2.53 10.56
N VAL A 242 18.05 3.32 9.49
CA VAL A 242 19.16 3.42 8.53
C VAL A 242 20.40 3.99 9.19
N GLU A 243 20.27 5.08 9.98
CA GLU A 243 21.37 5.66 10.72
C GLU A 243 22.00 4.66 11.72
N GLU A 244 21.17 3.91 12.43
CA GLU A 244 21.64 2.87 13.36
C GLU A 244 22.41 1.76 12.64
N ILE A 245 21.91 1.26 11.50
CA ILE A 245 22.57 0.22 10.69
C ILE A 245 23.89 0.73 10.13
N VAL A 246 23.90 1.93 9.57
CA VAL A 246 25.11 2.57 9.04
C VAL A 246 26.14 2.79 10.15
N GLY A 247 25.71 3.26 11.32
CA GLY A 247 26.57 3.43 12.50
C GLY A 247 27.24 2.11 12.91
N LYS A 248 26.46 1.04 13.04
CA LYS A 248 27.00 -0.31 13.36
C LYS A 248 28.00 -0.83 12.31
N ALA A 249 27.67 -0.66 11.02
CA ALA A 249 28.56 -1.10 9.93
C ALA A 249 29.88 -0.30 9.91
N VAL A 250 29.83 1.00 10.19
CA VAL A 250 31.02 1.84 10.31
C VAL A 250 31.90 1.43 11.51
N GLU A 251 31.29 1.18 12.67
CA GLU A 251 32.01 0.68 13.86
C GLU A 251 32.70 -0.66 13.60
N GLU A 252 32.00 -1.58 12.93
CA GLU A 252 32.54 -2.88 12.58
C GLU A 252 33.72 -2.76 11.60
N ALA A 253 33.60 -1.97 10.56
CA ALA A 253 34.68 -1.68 9.61
C ALA A 253 35.91 -1.01 10.28
N ILE A 254 35.70 -0.11 11.24
CA ILE A 254 36.79 0.49 12.03
C ILE A 254 37.47 -0.57 12.91
N ARG A 255 36.71 -1.47 13.51
CA ARG A 255 37.23 -2.56 14.34
C ARG A 255 38.07 -3.55 13.51
N GLU A 256 37.60 -3.93 12.35
CA GLU A 256 38.35 -4.80 11.42
C GLU A 256 39.66 -4.14 10.96
N ASN A 257 39.60 -2.87 10.60
CA ASN A 257 40.77 -2.11 10.16
C ASN A 257 41.82 -1.97 11.27
N ARG A 258 41.41 -1.79 12.53
CA ARG A 258 42.29 -1.80 13.70
C ARG A 258 42.95 -3.15 13.91
N GLN A 259 42.21 -4.26 13.76
CA GLN A 259 42.76 -5.60 13.84
C GLN A 259 43.80 -5.89 12.74
N LEU A 260 43.48 -5.49 11.51
CA LEU A 260 44.40 -5.65 10.37
C LEU A 260 45.70 -4.86 10.57
N ASN A 261 45.62 -3.64 11.07
CA ASN A 261 46.76 -2.81 11.38
C ASN A 261 47.62 -3.40 12.50
N MET A 262 47.00 -4.02 13.51
CA MET A 262 47.70 -4.69 14.61
C MET A 262 48.46 -5.94 14.10
N ILE A 263 47.82 -6.75 13.27
CA ILE A 263 48.46 -7.91 12.61
C ILE A 263 49.64 -7.46 11.76
N ASN A 264 49.51 -6.39 10.98
CA ASN A 264 50.61 -5.88 10.15
C ASN A 264 51.80 -5.38 11.00
N LEU A 265 51.53 -4.78 12.15
CA LEU A 265 52.56 -4.36 13.11
C LEU A 265 53.29 -5.55 13.71
N ILE A 266 52.59 -6.62 14.07
CA ILE A 266 53.19 -7.88 14.59
C ILE A 266 54.07 -8.55 13.51
N ILE A 267 53.57 -8.63 12.27
CA ILE A 267 54.34 -9.18 11.14
C ILE A 267 55.65 -8.39 10.92
N LYS A 268 55.59 -7.06 10.98
CA LYS A 268 56.78 -6.20 10.87
C LYS A 268 57.78 -6.44 11.99
N LYS A 269 57.34 -6.63 13.24
CA LYS A 269 58.21 -6.93 14.39
C LYS A 269 58.89 -8.32 14.21
N VAL A 270 58.12 -9.32 13.88
CA VAL A 270 58.67 -10.71 13.68
C VAL A 270 59.67 -10.74 12.53
N LYS A 271 59.46 -10.02 11.44
CA LYS A 271 60.40 -9.91 10.34
C LYS A 271 61.72 -9.23 10.77
N LYS A 272 61.67 -8.23 11.66
CA LYS A 272 62.82 -7.52 12.17
C LYS A 272 63.67 -8.32 13.12
N GLU A 273 63.06 -9.21 13.93
CA GLU A 273 63.76 -10.13 14.86
C GLU A 273 64.38 -11.33 14.12
N LYS A 274 63.97 -11.68 12.91
CA LYS A 274 64.59 -12.77 12.10
C LYS A 274 65.78 -12.28 11.24
N THR A 275 66.06 -10.99 11.22
CA THR A 275 67.15 -10.36 10.42
C THR A 275 68.30 -9.89 11.26
N LEU A 276 68.26 -10.13 12.58
CA LEU A 276 69.36 -10.05 13.54
C LEU A 276 69.86 -11.44 13.90
#